data_9d9210ba30f7b024a0b1d6309afb5b50
#
_entry.id   9d9210ba30f7b024a0b1d6309afb5b50
#
_cell.length_a   1.000
_cell.length_b   1.000
_cell.length_c   1.000
_cell.angle_alpha   90.00
_cell.angle_beta   90.00
_cell.angle_gamma   90.00
#
_symmetry.space_group_name_H-M   'P 1'
#
loop_
_entity.id
_entity.type
_entity.pdbx_description
1 polymer ?
#
loop_
_entity_poly.entity_id
_entity_poly.type
_entity_poly.pdbx_seq_one_letter_code
_entity_poly.pdbx_strand_id
1 'polypeptide(L)'
;MNNIMSKTAKRLSVLLLSTAALVGCASTPEQVYDAAQPKAAPIASATKFTDALSCMDDLFYDYGIRDIRITTKGIPDSTGEINVGTRDMFISAVSRMSTRSRAFTYIDFEEVKSAFGISTDGRFYQKQAQLLTPKYYIRGAITTFDEGVTSDNQGGGIRVGGTGVGANFNVNSSVVGLDMNVGETVTGLIVPGVASSNRIVVSRRSVAADASFDVEIDNELVGGFVQASRSKSEGMHTAIRTLVELNTIESLGKLTRVPYWRCFGADENNPAVQHESAKYFNSMEETERVEYVQQSLAALGFYSGQITGASSPQLTDAIGQYQSTAGIIATGRITPNLLSSLMNEDIKLSTPLDPLEAPQLAEAEQVEAPLYISLMDALEFPAYKVGQPLDVQVRLNDDANLYCFYQDGAQNISRIFPNRFQPDPRVRGGMMLRVPNETAAFRIIFEQTGARENVKCFATRAEVDTELQDLLAQGDLTPLNVSSLDMVEQSIRNSTSSEVVVGTKEFLVR
;
A
#
# COMPACT_ATOMS: atom_id res chain seq x y z
N MET A 1 6.13 89.04 48.85
CA MET A 1 5.26 88.39 47.89
C MET A 1 5.93 87.27 47.10
N ASN A 2 7.13 86.78 47.51
CA ASN A 2 7.88 85.77 46.69
C ASN A 2 8.10 84.42 47.30
N ASN A 3 7.34 84.06 48.33
CA ASN A 3 7.55 82.76 49.04
C ASN A 3 6.36 81.78 49.01
N ILE A 4 5.25 82.14 48.37
CA ILE A 4 4.06 81.30 48.28
C ILE A 4 3.96 80.51 46.95
N MET A 5 4.57 81.02 45.87
CA MET A 5 4.55 80.33 44.55
C MET A 5 5.50 79.15 44.43
N SER A 6 6.54 79.06 45.29
CA SER A 6 7.52 77.98 45.25
C SER A 6 7.01 76.62 45.85
N LYS A 7 6.04 76.66 46.77
CA LYS A 7 5.50 75.44 47.44
C LYS A 7 4.40 74.77 46.67
N THR A 8 3.64 75.50 45.85
CA THR A 8 2.59 74.97 45.02
C THR A 8 3.15 74.28 43.76
N ALA A 9 4.20 74.77 43.15
CA ALA A 9 4.87 74.15 41.99
C ALA A 9 5.53 72.79 42.35
N LYS A 10 6.12 72.69 43.57
CA LYS A 10 6.71 71.41 44.02
C LYS A 10 5.68 70.34 44.41
N ARG A 11 4.47 70.72 44.81
CA ARG A 11 3.38 69.70 45.08
C ARG A 11 2.67 69.23 43.83
N LEU A 12 2.58 70.05 42.79
CA LEU A 12 2.02 69.61 41.49
C LEU A 12 2.98 68.70 40.73
N SER A 13 4.29 68.85 40.83
CA SER A 13 5.27 67.98 40.20
C SER A 13 5.36 66.62 40.83
N VAL A 14 5.09 66.47 42.12
CA VAL A 14 5.09 65.20 42.83
C VAL A 14 3.79 64.45 42.57
N LEU A 15 2.64 65.09 42.30
CA LEU A 15 1.38 64.48 41.98
C LEU A 15 1.35 63.97 40.52
N LEU A 16 2.08 64.60 39.59
CA LEU A 16 2.21 64.20 38.19
C LEU A 16 3.18 63.03 37.99
N LEU A 17 4.17 62.82 38.87
CA LEU A 17 5.08 61.65 38.79
C LEU A 17 4.51 60.41 39.45
N SER A 18 3.52 60.50 40.31
CA SER A 18 2.89 59.32 40.96
C SER A 18 1.77 58.68 40.12
N THR A 19 1.23 59.35 39.09
CA THR A 19 0.24 58.81 38.18
C THR A 19 0.81 58.11 36.94
N ALA A 20 2.12 58.31 36.65
CA ALA A 20 2.80 57.69 35.51
C ALA A 20 3.28 56.22 35.79
N ALA A 21 3.23 55.76 37.06
CA ALA A 21 3.74 54.43 37.44
C ALA A 21 2.68 53.33 37.52
N LEU A 22 1.40 53.60 37.16
CA LEU A 22 0.30 52.63 37.18
C LEU A 22 -0.29 52.28 35.80
N VAL A 23 0.38 52.69 34.69
CA VAL A 23 0.09 52.16 33.37
C VAL A 23 1.04 50.98 33.12
N GLY A 24 1.04 50.05 34.07
CA GLY A 24 1.69 48.77 33.93
C GLY A 24 0.71 47.77 33.31
N CYS A 25 0.94 47.44 32.07
CA CYS A 25 0.55 46.14 31.43
C CYS A 25 -0.86 45.60 31.75
N ALA A 26 -1.90 46.38 31.48
CA ALA A 26 -3.18 45.80 31.16
C ALA A 26 -3.22 45.66 29.63
N SER A 27 -2.80 44.49 29.13
CA SER A 27 -3.13 44.09 27.76
C SER A 27 -4.65 44.17 27.63
N THR A 28 -5.13 45.00 26.73
CA THR A 28 -6.56 45.09 26.46
C THR A 28 -7.06 43.69 26.02
N PRO A 29 -8.32 43.32 26.33
CA PRO A 29 -8.88 42.04 25.87
C PRO A 29 -8.70 41.81 24.36
N GLU A 30 -8.68 42.88 23.57
CA GLU A 30 -8.45 42.91 22.13
C GLU A 30 -7.02 42.47 21.77
N GLN A 31 -6.01 42.94 22.51
CA GLN A 31 -4.59 42.55 22.30
C GLN A 31 -4.34 41.08 22.72
N VAL A 32 -5.02 40.58 23.74
CA VAL A 32 -4.95 39.18 24.12
C VAL A 32 -5.66 38.28 23.09
N TYR A 33 -6.79 38.78 22.55
CA TYR A 33 -7.53 38.07 21.50
C TYR A 33 -6.72 38.02 20.20
N ASP A 34 -6.10 39.09 19.76
CA ASP A 34 -5.21 39.14 18.59
C ASP A 34 -3.96 38.25 18.77
N ALA A 35 -3.40 38.20 19.97
CA ALA A 35 -2.25 37.33 20.26
C ALA A 35 -2.64 35.84 20.33
N ALA A 36 -3.90 35.56 20.64
CA ALA A 36 -4.43 34.18 20.69
C ALA A 36 -4.95 33.69 19.33
N GLN A 37 -5.11 34.56 18.36
CA GLN A 37 -5.49 34.16 17.02
C GLN A 37 -4.32 33.47 16.28
N PRO A 38 -4.60 32.37 15.55
CA PRO A 38 -3.58 31.76 14.70
C PRO A 38 -3.05 32.82 13.71
N LYS A 39 -1.75 33.02 13.67
CA LYS A 39 -1.09 34.02 12.79
C LYS A 39 -1.24 33.66 11.29
N ALA A 40 -1.80 32.52 10.97
CA ALA A 40 -2.13 32.10 9.61
C ALA A 40 -3.55 31.55 9.58
N ALA A 41 -4.29 31.79 8.50
CA ALA A 41 -5.56 31.11 8.25
C ALA A 41 -5.36 29.60 8.31
N PRO A 42 -6.36 28.83 8.81
CA PRO A 42 -6.29 27.38 8.76
C PRO A 42 -5.95 26.94 7.34
N ILE A 43 -4.89 26.14 7.19
CA ILE A 43 -4.48 25.62 5.89
C ILE A 43 -5.61 24.66 5.46
N ALA A 44 -6.23 24.96 4.34
CA ALA A 44 -7.14 24.00 3.73
C ALA A 44 -6.34 22.73 3.45
N SER A 45 -6.82 21.57 3.90
CA SER A 45 -6.21 20.27 3.59
C SER A 45 -6.41 19.85 2.12
N ALA A 46 -6.86 20.78 1.26
CA ALA A 46 -7.01 20.62 -0.16
C ALA A 46 -5.69 20.98 -0.86
N THR A 47 -5.14 20.04 -1.61
CA THR A 47 -4.05 20.28 -2.54
C THR A 47 -4.64 20.68 -3.90
N LYS A 48 -3.80 21.12 -4.83
CA LYS A 48 -4.23 21.32 -6.24
C LYS A 48 -4.64 20.01 -6.92
N PHE A 49 -4.16 18.88 -6.41
CA PHE A 49 -4.55 17.55 -6.88
C PHE A 49 -5.98 17.15 -6.47
N THR A 50 -6.66 17.91 -5.61
CA THR A 50 -8.07 17.67 -5.28
C THR A 50 -8.96 17.68 -6.51
N ASP A 51 -8.74 18.62 -7.44
CA ASP A 51 -9.48 18.70 -8.69
C ASP A 51 -9.08 17.56 -9.64
N ALA A 52 -7.78 17.20 -9.67
CA ALA A 52 -7.31 16.07 -10.45
C ALA A 52 -7.90 14.72 -9.95
N LEU A 53 -8.06 14.55 -8.62
CA LEU A 53 -8.72 13.36 -8.07
C LEU A 53 -10.19 13.26 -8.48
N SER A 54 -10.89 14.39 -8.54
CA SER A 54 -12.29 14.45 -9.03
C SER A 54 -12.38 14.17 -10.53
N CYS A 55 -11.44 14.72 -11.31
CA CYS A 55 -11.28 14.40 -12.73
C CYS A 55 -11.05 12.91 -12.96
N MET A 56 -10.22 12.26 -12.13
CA MET A 56 -10.01 10.82 -12.22
C MET A 56 -11.28 10.02 -11.95
N ASP A 57 -12.12 10.45 -11.00
CA ASP A 57 -13.42 9.82 -10.73
C ASP A 57 -14.34 9.88 -11.97
N ASP A 58 -14.36 11.03 -12.67
CA ASP A 58 -15.11 11.19 -13.92
C ASP A 58 -14.51 10.32 -15.04
N LEU A 59 -13.19 10.25 -15.19
CA LEU A 59 -12.54 9.37 -16.16
C LEU A 59 -12.85 7.90 -15.89
N PHE A 60 -12.75 7.43 -14.65
CA PHE A 60 -13.12 6.06 -14.30
C PHE A 60 -14.59 5.79 -14.62
N TYR A 61 -15.47 6.78 -14.38
CA TYR A 61 -16.88 6.66 -14.73
C TYR A 61 -17.08 6.52 -16.24
N ASP A 62 -16.42 7.33 -17.04
CA ASP A 62 -16.56 7.35 -18.50
C ASP A 62 -15.88 6.13 -19.16
N TYR A 63 -14.82 5.61 -18.56
CA TYR A 63 -14.14 4.37 -18.99
C TYR A 63 -14.78 3.10 -18.41
N GLY A 64 -15.86 3.21 -17.65
CA GLY A 64 -16.59 2.06 -17.11
C GLY A 64 -15.88 1.30 -15.99
N ILE A 65 -14.80 1.84 -15.44
CA ILE A 65 -14.06 1.18 -14.35
C ILE A 65 -14.90 1.11 -13.08
N ARG A 66 -15.08 -0.10 -12.52
CA ARG A 66 -15.95 -0.39 -11.37
C ARG A 66 -15.38 -1.50 -10.49
N ASP A 67 -15.66 -1.40 -9.20
CA ASP A 67 -15.57 -2.49 -8.21
C ASP A 67 -14.21 -3.18 -8.09
N ILE A 68 -13.10 -2.48 -8.41
CA ILE A 68 -11.75 -2.98 -8.22
C ILE A 68 -11.41 -2.92 -6.73
N ARG A 69 -11.20 -4.09 -6.12
CA ARG A 69 -10.87 -4.18 -4.71
C ARG A 69 -9.38 -4.06 -4.49
N ILE A 70 -8.97 -3.12 -3.65
CA ILE A 70 -7.57 -2.82 -3.36
C ILE A 70 -7.31 -2.75 -1.85
N THR A 71 -6.05 -2.94 -1.48
CA THR A 71 -5.56 -2.75 -0.11
C THR A 71 -4.15 -2.17 -0.09
N THR A 72 -3.69 -1.70 1.06
CA THR A 72 -2.28 -1.33 1.30
C THR A 72 -1.88 -1.67 2.73
N LYS A 73 -0.60 -2.02 2.93
CA LYS A 73 0.01 -2.08 4.27
C LYS A 73 0.51 -0.71 4.75
N GLY A 74 0.35 0.34 3.91
CA GLY A 74 0.85 1.67 4.15
C GLY A 74 2.00 2.05 3.22
N ILE A 75 2.42 3.30 3.36
CA ILE A 75 3.52 3.91 2.62
C ILE A 75 4.49 4.48 3.67
N PRO A 76 5.36 3.63 4.26
CA PRO A 76 6.26 4.06 5.33
C PRO A 76 7.30 5.06 4.82
N ASP A 77 7.79 5.88 5.73
CA ASP A 77 9.01 6.62 5.51
C ASP A 77 10.23 5.70 5.74
N SER A 78 10.92 5.33 4.67
CA SER A 78 12.14 4.52 4.72
C SER A 78 13.39 5.33 5.06
N THR A 79 13.29 6.66 5.08
CA THR A 79 14.40 7.55 5.47
C THR A 79 14.48 7.73 6.98
N GLY A 80 13.35 7.57 7.68
CA GLY A 80 13.25 7.75 9.13
C GLY A 80 13.16 9.21 9.59
N GLU A 81 13.10 10.16 8.65
CA GLU A 81 13.13 11.61 8.92
C GLU A 81 11.74 12.24 8.99
N ILE A 82 10.73 11.56 8.45
CA ILE A 82 9.40 12.10 8.27
C ILE A 82 8.35 11.21 8.95
N ASN A 83 7.59 11.76 9.88
CA ASN A 83 6.47 11.05 10.51
C ASN A 83 5.14 11.67 10.08
N VAL A 84 4.50 11.08 9.07
CA VAL A 84 3.20 11.53 8.53
C VAL A 84 2.29 10.35 8.21
N GLY A 85 0.98 10.56 8.28
CA GLY A 85 -0.05 9.55 7.98
C GLY A 85 -0.25 9.31 6.48
N THR A 86 0.77 8.84 5.77
CA THR A 86 0.74 8.59 4.32
C THR A 86 -0.31 7.57 3.90
N ARG A 87 -0.58 6.57 4.77
CA ARG A 87 -1.65 5.58 4.55
C ARG A 87 -3.02 6.24 4.47
N ASP A 88 -3.34 7.12 5.43
CA ASP A 88 -4.62 7.83 5.45
C ASP A 88 -4.75 8.82 4.31
N MET A 89 -3.64 9.42 3.87
CA MET A 89 -3.60 10.25 2.68
C MET A 89 -3.95 9.44 1.43
N PHE A 90 -3.39 8.24 1.28
CA PHE A 90 -3.70 7.31 0.18
C PHE A 90 -5.18 6.90 0.20
N ILE A 91 -5.69 6.45 1.35
CA ILE A 91 -7.11 6.06 1.50
C ILE A 91 -8.03 7.22 1.13
N SER A 92 -7.70 8.42 1.56
CA SER A 92 -8.47 9.63 1.23
C SER A 92 -8.45 9.95 -0.26
N ALA A 93 -7.30 9.78 -0.93
CA ALA A 93 -7.16 9.96 -2.38
C ALA A 93 -8.03 8.96 -3.15
N VAL A 94 -7.93 7.66 -2.83
CA VAL A 94 -8.74 6.59 -3.42
C VAL A 94 -10.23 6.84 -3.23
N SER A 95 -10.64 7.26 -2.03
CA SER A 95 -12.04 7.56 -1.73
C SER A 95 -12.59 8.69 -2.61
N ARG A 96 -11.80 9.76 -2.83
CA ARG A 96 -12.19 10.88 -3.70
C ARG A 96 -12.28 10.46 -5.17
N MET A 97 -11.36 9.63 -5.64
CA MET A 97 -11.31 9.11 -7.02
C MET A 97 -12.40 8.07 -7.31
N SER A 98 -13.21 7.68 -6.35
CA SER A 98 -14.19 6.59 -6.46
C SER A 98 -15.59 6.98 -5.99
N THR A 99 -15.86 8.28 -5.83
CA THR A 99 -17.12 8.79 -5.27
C THR A 99 -18.31 8.52 -6.20
N ARG A 100 -18.19 8.87 -7.46
CA ARG A 100 -19.21 8.69 -8.51
C ARG A 100 -19.04 7.37 -9.24
N SER A 101 -17.81 7.08 -9.62
CA SER A 101 -17.45 5.91 -10.42
C SER A 101 -17.60 4.61 -9.64
N ARG A 102 -17.32 4.59 -8.33
CA ARG A 102 -17.12 3.37 -7.53
C ARG A 102 -16.01 2.49 -8.13
N ALA A 103 -15.00 3.13 -8.74
CA ALA A 103 -13.93 2.42 -9.42
C ALA A 103 -13.17 1.50 -8.48
N PHE A 104 -12.85 2.02 -7.27
CA PHE A 104 -12.06 1.29 -6.29
C PHE A 104 -12.78 1.14 -4.97
N THR A 105 -12.71 -0.06 -4.40
CA THR A 105 -13.13 -0.36 -3.04
C THR A 105 -11.90 -0.68 -2.21
N TYR A 106 -11.58 0.18 -1.24
CA TYR A 106 -10.47 -0.05 -0.33
C TYR A 106 -10.88 -1.00 0.78
N ILE A 107 -10.08 -2.05 1.02
CA ILE A 107 -10.29 -3.04 2.08
C ILE A 107 -9.22 -2.84 3.16
N ASP A 108 -9.64 -2.39 4.34
CA ASP A 108 -8.77 -2.12 5.46
C ASP A 108 -8.67 -3.32 6.40
N PHE A 109 -7.73 -4.21 6.12
CA PHE A 109 -7.53 -5.41 6.93
C PHE A 109 -7.00 -5.13 8.34
N GLU A 110 -6.22 -4.08 8.53
CA GLU A 110 -5.61 -3.78 9.82
C GLU A 110 -6.68 -3.32 10.83
N GLU A 111 -7.57 -2.44 10.39
CA GLU A 111 -8.67 -1.96 11.24
C GLU A 111 -9.70 -3.05 11.52
N VAL A 112 -10.01 -3.90 10.53
CA VAL A 112 -10.94 -5.03 10.73
C VAL A 112 -10.40 -6.02 11.75
N LYS A 113 -9.10 -6.35 11.71
CA LYS A 113 -8.47 -7.19 12.74
C LYS A 113 -8.54 -6.55 14.12
N SER A 114 -8.23 -5.26 14.21
CA SER A 114 -8.22 -4.50 15.47
C SER A 114 -9.62 -4.36 16.07
N ALA A 115 -10.61 -3.98 15.26
CA ALA A 115 -11.96 -3.67 15.71
C ALA A 115 -12.73 -4.89 16.25
N PHE A 116 -12.49 -6.07 15.69
CA PHE A 116 -13.23 -7.27 16.04
C PHE A 116 -12.47 -8.22 16.97
N GLY A 117 -11.26 -7.86 17.42
CA GLY A 117 -10.45 -8.72 18.29
C GLY A 117 -10.29 -10.12 17.70
N ILE A 118 -10.26 -10.21 16.37
CA ILE A 118 -10.26 -11.48 15.66
C ILE A 118 -8.92 -12.14 15.91
N SER A 119 -8.87 -12.91 16.99
CA SER A 119 -7.99 -14.05 17.12
C SER A 119 -8.25 -14.96 15.92
N THR A 120 -7.18 -15.46 15.36
CA THR A 120 -7.07 -16.28 14.14
C THR A 120 -7.94 -17.56 14.09
N ASP A 121 -9.14 -17.54 14.65
CA ASP A 121 -10.06 -18.68 14.56
C ASP A 121 -10.69 -18.71 13.15
N GLY A 122 -10.09 -19.55 12.30
CA GLY A 122 -10.23 -19.56 10.85
C GLY A 122 -11.64 -19.73 10.27
N ARG A 123 -12.68 -19.98 11.06
CA ARG A 123 -14.03 -20.28 10.55
C ARG A 123 -14.83 -19.03 10.16
N PHE A 124 -14.63 -17.91 10.85
CA PHE A 124 -15.32 -16.67 10.51
C PHE A 124 -14.70 -15.99 9.29
N TYR A 125 -13.38 -16.14 9.12
CA TYR A 125 -12.63 -15.63 7.98
C TYR A 125 -12.97 -16.31 6.65
N GLN A 126 -13.25 -17.61 6.65
CA GLN A 126 -13.43 -18.38 5.41
C GLN A 126 -14.65 -17.96 4.59
N LYS A 127 -15.75 -17.57 5.21
CA LYS A 127 -16.96 -17.17 4.49
C LYS A 127 -16.97 -15.69 4.07
N GLN A 128 -16.32 -14.83 4.84
CA GLN A 128 -16.16 -13.41 4.51
C GLN A 128 -14.91 -13.12 3.67
N ALA A 129 -13.84 -13.88 3.82
CA ALA A 129 -12.60 -13.71 3.06
C ALA A 129 -12.82 -13.87 1.56
N GLN A 130 -13.68 -14.78 1.13
CA GLN A 130 -14.03 -14.95 -0.29
C GLN A 130 -14.76 -13.74 -0.88
N LEU A 131 -15.53 -13.01 -0.05
CA LEU A 131 -16.30 -11.85 -0.49
C LEU A 131 -15.49 -10.54 -0.48
N LEU A 132 -14.44 -10.45 0.33
CA LEU A 132 -13.68 -9.23 0.60
C LEU A 132 -12.19 -9.33 0.25
N THR A 133 -11.74 -10.35 -0.47
CA THR A 133 -10.33 -10.43 -0.89
C THR A 133 -10.03 -9.32 -1.88
N PRO A 134 -9.05 -8.43 -1.64
CA PRO A 134 -8.63 -7.44 -2.61
C PRO A 134 -7.97 -8.14 -3.80
N LYS A 135 -8.22 -7.65 -5.02
CA LYS A 135 -7.53 -8.12 -6.22
C LYS A 135 -6.09 -7.63 -6.23
N TYR A 136 -5.87 -6.37 -5.86
CA TYR A 136 -4.55 -5.75 -5.86
C TYR A 136 -4.17 -5.22 -4.49
N TYR A 137 -2.86 -5.22 -4.22
CA TYR A 137 -2.28 -4.49 -3.11
C TYR A 137 -1.35 -3.39 -3.61
N ILE A 138 -1.38 -2.26 -2.93
CA ILE A 138 -0.48 -1.15 -3.20
C ILE A 138 0.61 -1.14 -2.12
N ARG A 139 1.86 -1.03 -2.56
CA ARG A 139 3.00 -0.80 -1.69
C ARG A 139 3.76 0.42 -2.16
N GLY A 140 4.30 1.17 -1.24
CA GLY A 140 5.14 2.32 -1.54
C GLY A 140 5.99 2.68 -0.35
N ALA A 141 6.91 3.61 -0.56
CA ALA A 141 7.70 4.20 0.52
C ALA A 141 8.18 5.60 0.12
N ILE A 142 8.39 6.47 1.10
CA ILE A 142 9.24 7.63 0.92
C ILE A 142 10.67 7.08 0.89
N THR A 143 11.34 7.23 -0.26
CA THR A 143 12.64 6.60 -0.53
C THR A 143 13.78 7.61 -0.55
N THR A 144 13.46 8.88 -0.68
CA THR A 144 14.44 9.97 -0.71
C THR A 144 13.98 11.09 0.20
N PHE A 145 14.89 11.57 1.05
CA PHE A 145 14.74 12.79 1.80
C PHE A 145 16.13 13.43 1.95
N ASP A 146 16.37 14.48 1.18
CA ASP A 146 17.61 15.22 1.20
C ASP A 146 17.34 16.66 1.68
N GLU A 147 17.91 17.06 2.80
CA GLU A 147 17.83 18.43 3.30
C GLU A 147 19.02 19.27 2.82
N GLY A 148 18.75 20.56 2.55
CA GLY A 148 19.80 21.53 2.28
C GLY A 148 20.53 21.36 0.95
N VAL A 149 19.85 20.78 -0.06
CA VAL A 149 20.42 20.51 -1.39
C VAL A 149 20.92 21.77 -2.10
N THR A 150 20.32 22.94 -1.78
CA THR A 150 20.84 24.26 -2.21
C THR A 150 20.64 25.27 -1.09
N SER A 151 21.72 25.92 -0.67
CA SER A 151 21.67 27.12 0.19
C SER A 151 22.28 28.29 -0.56
N ASP A 152 21.43 29.07 -1.23
CA ASP A 152 21.87 30.32 -1.84
C ASP A 152 21.68 31.49 -0.84
N ASN A 153 22.79 32.04 -0.34
CA ASN A 153 22.83 33.30 0.39
C ASN A 153 22.96 34.43 -0.62
N GLN A 154 21.86 34.94 -1.15
CA GLN A 154 21.88 36.15 -1.95
C GLN A 154 21.67 37.38 -1.06
N GLY A 155 22.76 38.04 -0.69
CA GLY A 155 22.75 39.37 -0.04
C GLY A 155 22.69 40.46 -1.09
N GLY A 156 21.53 41.04 -1.33
CA GLY A 156 21.37 42.26 -2.13
C GLY A 156 21.19 43.48 -1.24
N GLY A 157 22.16 44.35 -1.18
CA GLY A 157 22.08 45.63 -0.44
C GLY A 157 22.00 46.81 -1.41
N ILE A 158 20.95 47.63 -1.34
CA ILE A 158 20.93 48.97 -1.98
C ILE A 158 21.39 49.97 -0.96
N ARG A 159 22.50 50.68 -1.26
CA ARG A 159 22.96 51.82 -0.47
C ARG A 159 22.41 53.10 -1.07
N VAL A 160 21.55 53.78 -0.34
CA VAL A 160 21.11 55.14 -0.66
C VAL A 160 21.43 56.04 0.55
N GLY A 161 22.29 57.02 0.34
CA GLY A 161 22.53 58.06 1.33
C GLY A 161 23.18 57.63 2.66
N GLY A 162 24.10 56.65 2.65
CA GLY A 162 24.88 56.29 3.84
C GLY A 162 24.22 55.27 4.78
N THR A 163 22.95 54.90 4.60
CA THR A 163 22.24 53.82 5.30
C THR A 163 21.92 52.71 4.32
N GLY A 164 22.56 51.57 4.51
CA GLY A 164 22.27 50.36 3.73
C GLY A 164 21.22 49.50 4.42
N VAL A 165 20.11 49.21 3.75
CA VAL A 165 19.19 48.15 4.16
C VAL A 165 19.55 46.93 3.34
N GLY A 166 20.20 45.98 3.97
CA GLY A 166 20.47 44.68 3.38
C GLY A 166 19.37 43.70 3.78
N ALA A 167 18.69 43.10 2.80
CA ALA A 167 17.82 41.93 3.05
C ALA A 167 18.64 40.69 2.74
N ASN A 168 18.88 39.87 3.75
CA ASN A 168 19.45 38.53 3.56
C ASN A 168 18.33 37.56 3.31
N PHE A 169 18.38 36.91 2.15
CA PHE A 169 17.45 35.83 1.79
C PHE A 169 18.18 34.52 2.00
N ASN A 170 17.64 33.66 2.87
CA ASN A 170 18.07 32.29 2.99
C ASN A 170 17.06 31.40 2.27
N VAL A 171 17.49 30.72 1.22
CA VAL A 171 16.70 29.68 0.57
C VAL A 171 17.27 28.32 0.99
N ASN A 172 16.43 27.50 1.59
CA ASN A 172 16.78 26.12 1.95
C ASN A 172 15.83 25.19 1.21
N SER A 173 16.37 24.30 0.40
CA SER A 173 15.58 23.35 -0.41
C SER A 173 15.76 21.94 0.10
N SER A 174 14.66 21.21 0.23
CA SER A 174 14.63 19.79 0.55
C SER A 174 13.99 19.01 -0.60
N VAL A 175 14.50 17.83 -0.89
CA VAL A 175 13.96 16.91 -1.92
C VAL A 175 13.31 15.73 -1.22
N VAL A 176 12.08 15.43 -1.59
CA VAL A 176 11.35 14.24 -1.12
C VAL A 176 10.98 13.38 -2.32
N GLY A 177 11.28 12.09 -2.27
CA GLY A 177 10.91 11.11 -3.29
C GLY A 177 9.99 10.03 -2.74
N LEU A 178 8.99 9.66 -3.53
CA LEU A 178 8.02 8.60 -3.22
C LEU A 178 7.95 7.62 -4.37
N ASP A 179 8.16 6.34 -4.07
CA ASP A 179 7.96 5.24 -5.00
C ASP A 179 6.73 4.43 -4.62
N MET A 180 5.93 4.05 -5.61
CA MET A 180 4.72 3.26 -5.45
C MET A 180 4.61 2.18 -6.52
N ASN A 181 4.16 0.98 -6.12
CA ASN A 181 3.97 -0.17 -7.00
C ASN A 181 2.64 -0.85 -6.67
N VAL A 182 2.09 -1.54 -7.66
CA VAL A 182 0.87 -2.36 -7.53
C VAL A 182 1.24 -3.82 -7.72
N GLY A 183 0.71 -4.69 -6.88
CA GLY A 183 0.87 -6.13 -7.02
C GLY A 183 -0.47 -6.85 -6.89
N GLU A 184 -0.56 -8.06 -7.41
CA GLU A 184 -1.72 -8.93 -7.25
C GLU A 184 -1.66 -9.64 -5.90
N THR A 185 -2.79 -9.67 -5.22
CA THR A 185 -2.84 -10.24 -3.85
C THR A 185 -2.67 -11.76 -3.84
N VAL A 186 -3.18 -12.45 -4.84
CA VAL A 186 -3.16 -13.93 -4.89
C VAL A 186 -1.77 -14.44 -5.24
N THR A 187 -1.16 -13.87 -6.26
CA THR A 187 0.15 -14.32 -6.78
C THR A 187 1.32 -13.66 -6.06
N GLY A 188 1.10 -12.48 -5.44
CA GLY A 188 2.16 -11.65 -4.89
C GLY A 188 3.03 -10.97 -5.96
N LEU A 189 2.74 -11.16 -7.24
CA LEU A 189 3.51 -10.60 -8.33
C LEU A 189 3.21 -9.10 -8.51
N ILE A 190 4.26 -8.35 -8.83
CA ILE A 190 4.11 -6.93 -9.19
C ILE A 190 3.59 -6.81 -10.62
N VAL A 191 2.58 -5.98 -10.81
CA VAL A 191 2.01 -5.67 -12.12
C VAL A 191 3.01 -4.78 -12.88
N PRO A 192 3.53 -5.22 -14.04
CA PRO A 192 4.47 -4.42 -14.81
C PRO A 192 3.85 -3.13 -15.36
N GLY A 193 4.65 -2.07 -15.49
CA GLY A 193 4.24 -0.83 -16.13
C GLY A 193 3.37 0.11 -15.28
N VAL A 194 2.96 -0.28 -14.06
CA VAL A 194 2.11 0.54 -13.18
C VAL A 194 2.88 1.27 -12.09
N ALA A 195 4.19 1.10 -12.02
CA ALA A 195 5.01 1.83 -11.05
C ALA A 195 4.90 3.35 -11.24
N SER A 196 4.88 4.07 -10.11
CA SER A 196 4.96 5.52 -10.05
C SER A 196 6.12 5.92 -9.15
N SER A 197 6.97 6.83 -9.62
CA SER A 197 8.13 7.35 -8.88
C SER A 197 8.24 8.84 -9.15
N ASN A 198 7.95 9.63 -8.12
CA ASN A 198 7.96 11.08 -8.24
C ASN A 198 8.78 11.73 -7.15
N ARG A 199 9.35 12.89 -7.46
CA ARG A 199 10.10 13.72 -6.53
C ARG A 199 9.51 15.11 -6.47
N ILE A 200 9.60 15.72 -5.31
CA ILE A 200 9.17 17.08 -5.05
C ILE A 200 10.27 17.84 -4.37
N VAL A 201 10.53 19.04 -4.85
CA VAL A 201 11.47 19.99 -4.23
C VAL A 201 10.67 21.00 -3.44
N VAL A 202 10.94 21.10 -2.16
CA VAL A 202 10.31 22.05 -1.25
C VAL A 202 11.35 23.11 -0.88
N SER A 203 11.21 24.30 -1.43
CA SER A 203 12.11 25.42 -1.14
C SER A 203 11.48 26.36 -0.11
N ARG A 204 12.16 26.52 1.02
CA ARG A 204 11.76 27.45 2.08
C ARG A 204 12.54 28.75 1.91
N ARG A 205 11.82 29.85 1.68
CA ARG A 205 12.37 31.20 1.72
C ARG A 205 12.00 31.90 3.03
N SER A 206 12.98 32.35 3.79
CA SER A 206 12.73 33.15 4.96
C SER A 206 13.19 34.60 4.71
N VAL A 207 12.25 35.53 4.82
CA VAL A 207 12.50 36.97 4.76
C VAL A 207 12.01 37.59 6.07
N ALA A 208 12.92 37.96 6.93
CA ALA A 208 12.65 38.62 8.21
C ALA A 208 11.61 37.88 9.11
N ALA A 209 10.32 38.09 8.93
CA ALA A 209 9.25 37.47 9.74
C ALA A 209 8.34 36.54 8.96
N ASP A 210 8.44 36.46 7.62
CA ASP A 210 7.58 35.67 6.77
C ASP A 210 8.37 34.51 6.13
N ALA A 211 7.85 33.29 6.25
CA ALA A 211 8.34 32.13 5.53
C ALA A 211 7.38 31.80 4.36
N SER A 212 7.91 31.68 3.15
CA SER A 212 7.18 31.17 1.99
C SER A 212 7.81 29.86 1.54
N PHE A 213 6.98 28.94 1.05
CA PHE A 213 7.40 27.68 0.49
C PHE A 213 7.07 27.67 -1.00
N ASP A 214 8.05 27.33 -1.83
CA ASP A 214 7.89 27.04 -3.24
C ASP A 214 7.99 25.50 -3.40
N VAL A 215 7.05 24.92 -4.14
CA VAL A 215 6.98 23.48 -4.38
C VAL A 215 7.13 23.24 -5.88
N GLU A 216 8.08 22.41 -6.26
CA GLU A 216 8.35 22.01 -7.64
C GLU A 216 8.31 20.49 -7.74
N ILE A 217 7.61 19.95 -8.74
CA ILE A 217 7.53 18.51 -9.00
C ILE A 217 8.37 18.18 -10.24
N ASP A 218 9.27 17.21 -10.09
CA ASP A 218 10.07 16.67 -11.18
C ASP A 218 9.28 15.59 -11.92
N ASN A 219 8.30 16.03 -12.73
CA ASN A 219 7.48 15.14 -13.57
C ASN A 219 7.00 15.91 -14.80
N GLU A 220 7.36 15.43 -15.99
CA GLU A 220 7.06 16.07 -17.26
C GLU A 220 5.56 16.16 -17.57
N LEU A 221 4.74 15.21 -17.08
CA LEU A 221 3.28 15.23 -17.24
C LEU A 221 2.60 16.29 -16.37
N VAL A 222 3.22 16.63 -15.25
CA VAL A 222 2.63 17.46 -14.19
C VAL A 222 3.28 18.85 -14.09
N GLY A 223 4.46 19.01 -14.69
CA GLY A 223 5.28 20.23 -14.53
C GLY A 223 4.54 21.51 -14.83
N GLY A 224 3.70 21.55 -15.87
CA GLY A 224 2.84 22.69 -16.21
C GLY A 224 1.73 22.95 -15.19
N PHE A 225 1.18 21.90 -14.59
CA PHE A 225 0.09 21.96 -13.60
C PHE A 225 0.56 22.52 -12.25
N VAL A 226 1.78 22.22 -11.84
CA VAL A 226 2.34 22.59 -10.53
C VAL A 226 3.07 23.95 -10.55
N GLN A 227 3.70 24.32 -11.64
CA GLN A 227 4.35 25.64 -11.76
C GLN A 227 3.42 26.83 -11.47
N ALA A 228 2.10 26.62 -11.61
CA ALA A 228 1.09 27.60 -11.20
C ALA A 228 0.83 27.68 -9.68
N SER A 229 1.51 26.86 -8.84
CA SER A 229 1.27 26.68 -7.39
C SER A 229 2.28 27.38 -6.52
N ARG A 230 2.23 28.68 -6.44
CA ARG A 230 2.93 29.40 -5.34
C ARG A 230 2.00 29.51 -4.14
N SER A 231 2.27 28.79 -3.07
CA SER A 231 1.53 28.90 -1.82
C SER A 231 2.40 29.50 -0.72
N LYS A 232 1.84 30.43 0.06
CA LYS A 232 2.56 31.11 1.15
C LYS A 232 2.72 30.29 2.42
N SER A 233 2.17 29.08 2.52
CA SER A 233 2.14 28.33 3.79
C SER A 233 2.15 26.80 3.65
N GLU A 234 2.53 26.25 2.51
CA GLU A 234 2.55 24.79 2.33
C GLU A 234 3.87 24.22 2.85
N GLY A 235 3.80 23.62 4.03
CA GLY A 235 4.93 22.93 4.64
C GLY A 235 5.15 21.53 4.05
N MET A 236 6.16 20.84 4.56
CA MET A 236 6.55 19.47 4.17
C MET A 236 5.36 18.48 4.14
N HIS A 237 4.43 18.59 5.09
CA HIS A 237 3.25 17.71 5.14
C HIS A 237 2.34 17.83 3.90
N THR A 238 2.16 19.05 3.38
CA THR A 238 1.36 19.27 2.17
C THR A 238 2.10 18.76 0.93
N ALA A 239 3.42 18.94 0.87
CA ALA A 239 4.25 18.39 -0.19
C ALA A 239 4.17 16.86 -0.26
N ILE A 240 4.22 16.19 0.90
CA ILE A 240 4.08 14.72 0.97
C ILE A 240 2.67 14.28 0.55
N ARG A 241 1.62 15.00 1.00
CA ARG A 241 0.25 14.71 0.54
C ARG A 241 0.16 14.83 -0.97
N THR A 242 0.73 15.87 -1.55
CA THR A 242 0.79 16.08 -3.01
C THR A 242 1.47 14.90 -3.72
N LEU A 243 2.61 14.41 -3.19
CA LEU A 243 3.28 13.22 -3.73
C LEU A 243 2.41 11.96 -3.62
N VAL A 244 1.76 11.73 -2.48
CA VAL A 244 0.87 10.58 -2.30
C VAL A 244 -0.30 10.64 -3.28
N GLU A 245 -0.94 11.79 -3.44
CA GLU A 245 -2.05 11.98 -4.37
C GLU A 245 -1.59 11.79 -5.83
N LEU A 246 -0.47 12.38 -6.23
CA LEU A 246 0.11 12.21 -7.57
C LEU A 246 0.43 10.73 -7.87
N ASN A 247 1.19 10.07 -6.99
CA ASN A 247 1.55 8.66 -7.18
C ASN A 247 0.32 7.75 -7.20
N THR A 248 -0.74 8.09 -6.44
CA THR A 248 -2.01 7.36 -6.46
C THR A 248 -2.71 7.51 -7.80
N ILE A 249 -2.82 8.74 -8.33
CA ILE A 249 -3.42 9.02 -9.65
C ILE A 249 -2.66 8.24 -10.74
N GLU A 250 -1.35 8.35 -10.77
CA GLU A 250 -0.52 7.66 -11.77
C GLU A 250 -0.64 6.14 -11.67
N SER A 251 -0.46 5.56 -10.48
CA SER A 251 -0.47 4.10 -10.31
C SER A 251 -1.83 3.51 -10.67
N LEU A 252 -2.94 4.12 -10.21
CA LEU A 252 -4.28 3.60 -10.49
C LEU A 252 -4.73 3.94 -11.91
N GLY A 253 -4.30 5.08 -12.46
CA GLY A 253 -4.52 5.42 -13.86
C GLY A 253 -3.82 4.45 -14.81
N LYS A 254 -2.54 4.12 -14.54
CA LYS A 254 -1.77 3.13 -15.30
C LYS A 254 -2.37 1.73 -15.17
N LEU A 255 -2.79 1.33 -13.96
CA LEU A 255 -3.42 0.04 -13.73
C LEU A 255 -4.66 -0.16 -14.58
N THR A 256 -5.47 0.86 -14.72
CA THR A 256 -6.75 0.83 -15.45
C THR A 256 -6.65 1.31 -16.90
N ARG A 257 -5.47 1.73 -17.33
CA ARG A 257 -5.18 2.25 -18.67
C ARG A 257 -6.08 3.43 -19.08
N VAL A 258 -6.49 4.24 -18.08
CA VAL A 258 -7.20 5.51 -18.35
C VAL A 258 -6.21 6.64 -18.61
N PRO A 259 -6.55 7.65 -19.41
CA PRO A 259 -5.66 8.77 -19.74
C PRO A 259 -5.56 9.78 -18.58
N TYR A 260 -4.96 9.36 -17.47
CA TYR A 260 -4.86 10.12 -16.23
C TYR A 260 -4.13 11.47 -16.39
N TRP A 261 -3.25 11.60 -17.41
CA TRP A 261 -2.53 12.84 -17.72
C TRP A 261 -3.46 14.00 -18.10
N ARG A 262 -4.67 13.70 -18.61
CA ARG A 262 -5.70 14.72 -18.91
C ARG A 262 -6.10 15.49 -17.64
N CYS A 263 -6.10 14.82 -16.48
CA CYS A 263 -6.40 15.45 -15.21
C CYS A 263 -5.31 16.41 -14.73
N PHE A 264 -4.16 16.41 -15.38
CA PHE A 264 -3.07 17.36 -15.20
C PHE A 264 -3.01 18.43 -16.29
N GLY A 265 -3.96 18.40 -17.25
CA GLY A 265 -3.99 19.32 -18.38
C GLY A 265 -2.89 19.05 -19.42
N ALA A 266 -2.27 17.87 -19.39
CA ALA A 266 -1.35 17.45 -20.42
C ALA A 266 -2.12 16.85 -21.61
N ASP A 267 -1.71 17.20 -22.82
CA ASP A 267 -2.33 16.81 -24.07
C ASP A 267 -1.41 15.94 -24.94
N GLU A 268 -1.90 15.54 -26.09
CA GLU A 268 -1.22 14.70 -27.07
C GLU A 268 0.10 15.29 -27.61
N ASN A 269 0.32 16.60 -27.48
CA ASN A 269 1.54 17.26 -27.94
C ASN A 269 2.69 17.12 -26.91
N ASN A 270 2.38 16.71 -25.69
CA ASN A 270 3.37 16.45 -24.65
C ASN A 270 4.10 15.14 -24.95
N PRO A 271 5.46 15.14 -25.09
CA PRO A 271 6.24 13.92 -25.36
C PRO A 271 6.02 12.82 -24.30
N ALA A 272 5.78 13.17 -23.04
CA ALA A 272 5.53 12.22 -21.98
C ALA A 272 4.16 11.53 -22.16
N VAL A 273 3.14 12.26 -22.65
CA VAL A 273 1.84 11.68 -23.03
C VAL A 273 1.99 10.70 -24.17
N GLN A 274 2.75 11.06 -25.21
CA GLN A 274 3.03 10.16 -26.35
C GLN A 274 3.74 8.88 -25.87
N HIS A 275 4.67 9.00 -24.94
CA HIS A 275 5.39 7.86 -24.37
C HIS A 275 4.44 6.96 -23.55
N GLU A 276 3.61 7.50 -22.69
CA GLU A 276 2.63 6.73 -21.91
C GLU A 276 1.56 6.07 -22.80
N SER A 277 1.04 6.78 -23.80
CA SER A 277 0.10 6.23 -24.79
C SER A 277 0.72 5.07 -25.57
N ALA A 278 2.01 5.17 -25.94
CA ALA A 278 2.73 4.10 -26.62
C ALA A 278 2.90 2.87 -25.71
N LYS A 279 3.12 3.04 -24.41
CA LYS A 279 3.11 1.92 -23.46
C LYS A 279 1.75 1.24 -23.41
N TYR A 280 0.66 2.00 -23.35
CA TYR A 280 -0.69 1.43 -23.38
C TYR A 280 -0.94 0.67 -24.66
N PHE A 281 -0.58 1.25 -25.82
CA PHE A 281 -0.67 0.57 -27.11
C PHE A 281 0.06 -0.79 -27.12
N ASN A 282 1.25 -0.84 -26.54
CA ASN A 282 2.06 -2.05 -26.49
C ASN A 282 1.57 -3.07 -25.44
N SER A 283 0.84 -2.62 -24.41
CA SER A 283 0.29 -3.51 -23.38
C SER A 283 -1.05 -4.13 -23.77
N MET A 284 -1.71 -3.61 -24.81
CA MET A 284 -2.98 -4.16 -25.33
C MET A 284 -2.73 -5.28 -26.31
N GLU A 285 -3.55 -6.32 -26.25
CA GLU A 285 -3.64 -7.32 -27.33
C GLU A 285 -4.26 -6.69 -28.59
N GLU A 286 -4.06 -7.31 -29.75
CA GLU A 286 -4.56 -6.76 -31.02
C GLU A 286 -6.07 -6.59 -31.03
N THR A 287 -6.80 -7.58 -30.56
CA THR A 287 -8.26 -7.54 -30.42
C THR A 287 -8.73 -6.38 -29.53
N GLU A 288 -8.08 -6.20 -28.40
CA GLU A 288 -8.38 -5.15 -27.43
C GLU A 288 -8.10 -3.74 -28.03
N ARG A 289 -6.99 -3.58 -28.74
CA ARG A 289 -6.71 -2.32 -29.46
C ARG A 289 -7.78 -1.99 -30.48
N VAL A 290 -8.24 -3.00 -31.25
CA VAL A 290 -9.29 -2.83 -32.25
C VAL A 290 -10.60 -2.48 -31.57
N GLU A 291 -10.99 -3.15 -30.51
CA GLU A 291 -12.20 -2.84 -29.74
C GLU A 291 -12.19 -1.43 -29.18
N TYR A 292 -11.06 -1.03 -28.56
CA TYR A 292 -10.91 0.34 -28.04
C TYR A 292 -11.13 1.39 -29.13
N VAL A 293 -10.51 1.20 -30.31
CA VAL A 293 -10.64 2.11 -31.45
C VAL A 293 -12.08 2.10 -32.00
N GLN A 294 -12.71 0.94 -32.13
CA GLN A 294 -14.11 0.82 -32.54
C GLN A 294 -15.04 1.58 -31.59
N GLN A 295 -14.88 1.39 -30.27
CA GLN A 295 -15.67 2.08 -29.26
C GLN A 295 -15.45 3.59 -29.29
N SER A 296 -14.19 4.03 -29.36
CA SER A 296 -13.83 5.44 -29.40
C SER A 296 -14.39 6.14 -30.64
N LEU A 297 -14.22 5.54 -31.81
CA LEU A 297 -14.75 6.09 -33.05
C LEU A 297 -16.28 6.04 -33.10
N ALA A 298 -16.93 5.06 -32.48
CA ALA A 298 -18.38 5.01 -32.36
C ALA A 298 -18.88 6.12 -31.43
N ALA A 299 -18.24 6.37 -30.31
CA ALA A 299 -18.58 7.46 -29.39
C ALA A 299 -18.42 8.83 -30.04
N LEU A 300 -17.44 9.00 -30.94
CA LEU A 300 -17.19 10.22 -31.71
C LEU A 300 -18.06 10.33 -33.01
N GLY A 301 -18.84 9.30 -33.34
CA GLY A 301 -19.72 9.28 -34.48
C GLY A 301 -19.07 8.96 -35.83
N PHE A 302 -17.79 8.50 -35.84
CA PHE A 302 -17.10 8.10 -37.06
C PHE A 302 -17.33 6.63 -37.42
N TYR A 303 -17.75 5.78 -36.49
CA TYR A 303 -17.94 4.34 -36.70
C TYR A 303 -19.35 3.92 -36.29
N SER A 304 -20.06 3.19 -37.16
CA SER A 304 -21.41 2.66 -36.93
C SER A 304 -21.49 1.13 -37.01
N GLY A 305 -20.32 0.45 -37.14
CA GLY A 305 -20.26 -0.99 -37.18
C GLY A 305 -20.36 -1.63 -35.79
N GLN A 306 -20.37 -2.96 -35.77
CA GLN A 306 -20.35 -3.70 -34.50
C GLN A 306 -18.97 -3.64 -33.86
N ILE A 307 -18.92 -3.58 -32.53
CA ILE A 307 -17.70 -3.67 -31.74
C ILE A 307 -17.36 -5.14 -31.55
N THR A 308 -16.34 -5.62 -32.24
CA THR A 308 -16.03 -7.08 -32.34
C THR A 308 -14.54 -7.39 -32.08
N GLY A 309 -13.70 -6.39 -31.92
CA GLY A 309 -12.24 -6.57 -31.87
C GLY A 309 -11.62 -7.03 -33.19
N ALA A 310 -12.39 -7.08 -34.28
CA ALA A 310 -11.90 -7.48 -35.58
C ALA A 310 -11.76 -6.27 -36.54
N SER A 311 -10.68 -6.25 -37.28
CA SER A 311 -10.45 -5.24 -38.34
C SER A 311 -11.41 -5.45 -39.50
N SER A 312 -11.91 -4.34 -40.08
CA SER A 312 -12.81 -4.35 -41.23
C SER A 312 -12.53 -3.17 -42.16
N PRO A 313 -12.93 -3.24 -43.45
CA PRO A 313 -12.82 -2.08 -44.33
C PRO A 313 -13.56 -0.84 -43.80
N GLN A 314 -14.73 -1.04 -43.18
CA GLN A 314 -15.51 0.03 -42.55
C GLN A 314 -14.74 0.71 -41.42
N LEU A 315 -14.02 -0.07 -40.59
CA LEU A 315 -13.17 0.48 -39.54
C LEU A 315 -11.98 1.25 -40.12
N THR A 316 -11.35 0.73 -41.18
CA THR A 316 -10.23 1.40 -41.87
C THR A 316 -10.67 2.79 -42.40
N ASP A 317 -11.86 2.87 -43.02
CA ASP A 317 -12.42 4.10 -43.53
C ASP A 317 -12.74 5.09 -42.38
N ALA A 318 -13.32 4.60 -41.29
CA ALA A 318 -13.61 5.41 -40.09
C ALA A 318 -12.34 5.98 -39.45
N ILE A 319 -11.31 5.17 -39.33
CA ILE A 319 -9.97 5.60 -38.84
C ILE A 319 -9.43 6.71 -39.75
N GLY A 320 -9.48 6.52 -41.09
CA GLY A 320 -8.97 7.51 -42.03
C GLY A 320 -9.73 8.84 -41.96
N GLN A 321 -11.05 8.80 -41.78
CA GLN A 321 -11.88 9.99 -41.57
C GLN A 321 -11.53 10.73 -40.29
N TYR A 322 -11.43 10.01 -39.16
CA TYR A 322 -10.99 10.61 -37.89
C TYR A 322 -9.58 11.20 -37.99
N GLN A 323 -8.62 10.44 -38.52
CA GLN A 323 -7.25 10.93 -38.72
C GLN A 323 -7.20 12.23 -39.52
N SER A 324 -7.97 12.32 -40.59
CA SER A 324 -8.10 13.55 -41.39
C SER A 324 -8.65 14.72 -40.58
N THR A 325 -9.66 14.48 -39.75
CA THR A 325 -10.31 15.51 -38.90
C THR A 325 -9.38 15.97 -37.79
N ALA A 326 -8.63 15.03 -37.18
CA ALA A 326 -7.66 15.29 -36.11
C ALA A 326 -6.33 15.86 -36.59
N GLY A 327 -6.13 16.06 -37.89
CA GLY A 327 -4.88 16.56 -38.47
C GLY A 327 -3.72 15.53 -38.46
N ILE A 328 -4.05 14.26 -38.32
CA ILE A 328 -3.11 13.15 -38.41
C ILE A 328 -3.08 12.61 -39.84
N ILE A 329 -1.94 12.07 -40.28
CA ILE A 329 -1.84 11.45 -41.62
C ILE A 329 -2.84 10.30 -41.72
N ALA A 330 -3.76 10.40 -42.70
CA ALA A 330 -4.85 9.44 -42.91
C ALA A 330 -4.35 8.13 -43.52
N THR A 331 -3.87 7.24 -42.67
CA THR A 331 -3.36 5.91 -43.08
C THR A 331 -4.42 4.82 -42.99
N GLY A 332 -5.53 5.05 -42.27
CA GLY A 332 -6.53 4.04 -41.95
C GLY A 332 -6.02 2.93 -41.02
N ARG A 333 -4.86 3.11 -40.40
CA ARG A 333 -4.21 2.09 -39.54
C ARG A 333 -4.24 2.48 -38.07
N ILE A 334 -4.37 1.48 -37.21
CA ILE A 334 -4.24 1.64 -35.77
C ILE A 334 -2.74 1.79 -35.44
N THR A 335 -2.37 2.95 -34.93
CA THR A 335 -0.99 3.31 -34.54
C THR A 335 -0.96 3.90 -33.13
N PRO A 336 0.21 3.96 -32.47
CA PRO A 336 0.33 4.64 -31.17
C PRO A 336 -0.16 6.11 -31.22
N ASN A 337 0.07 6.83 -32.31
CA ASN A 337 -0.36 8.21 -32.48
C ASN A 337 -1.89 8.31 -32.56
N LEU A 338 -2.55 7.40 -33.29
CA LEU A 338 -4.02 7.33 -33.30
C LEU A 338 -4.57 7.07 -31.89
N LEU A 339 -3.99 6.11 -31.17
CA LEU A 339 -4.42 5.78 -29.83
C LEU A 339 -4.24 6.98 -28.88
N SER A 340 -3.10 7.66 -28.96
CA SER A 340 -2.81 8.87 -28.18
C SER A 340 -3.86 9.96 -28.43
N SER A 341 -4.21 10.19 -29.70
CA SER A 341 -5.24 11.19 -30.05
C SER A 341 -6.61 10.80 -29.53
N LEU A 342 -7.03 9.54 -29.72
CA LEU A 342 -8.31 9.05 -29.20
C LEU A 342 -8.41 9.08 -27.67
N MET A 343 -7.31 8.82 -26.95
CA MET A 343 -7.27 8.91 -25.49
C MET A 343 -7.41 10.33 -24.96
N ASN A 344 -7.12 11.34 -25.78
CA ASN A 344 -7.29 12.75 -25.39
C ASN A 344 -8.69 13.30 -25.75
N GLU A 345 -9.55 12.52 -26.43
CA GLU A 345 -10.93 12.88 -26.70
C GLU A 345 -11.86 12.60 -25.51
N ASP A 346 -12.95 13.35 -25.42
CA ASP A 346 -14.00 13.11 -24.41
C ASP A 346 -14.93 11.98 -24.87
N ILE A 347 -14.57 10.77 -24.53
CA ILE A 347 -15.31 9.56 -24.92
C ILE A 347 -15.81 8.79 -23.71
N LYS A 348 -16.92 8.06 -23.95
CA LYS A 348 -17.43 7.06 -23.01
C LYS A 348 -17.34 5.68 -23.64
N LEU A 349 -16.66 4.78 -22.96
CA LEU A 349 -16.55 3.41 -23.42
C LEU A 349 -17.82 2.62 -23.04
N SER A 350 -18.32 1.82 -23.96
CA SER A 350 -19.44 0.90 -23.71
C SER A 350 -18.99 -0.35 -22.94
N THR A 351 -17.76 -0.77 -23.16
CA THR A 351 -17.11 -1.88 -22.47
C THR A 351 -15.81 -1.36 -21.87
N PRO A 352 -15.58 -1.56 -20.55
CA PRO A 352 -14.35 -1.11 -19.91
C PRO A 352 -13.14 -1.86 -20.46
N LEU A 353 -11.97 -1.23 -20.40
CA LEU A 353 -10.70 -1.93 -20.54
C LEU A 353 -10.45 -2.74 -19.27
N ASP A 354 -9.96 -3.96 -19.43
CA ASP A 354 -9.54 -4.76 -18.28
C ASP A 354 -8.31 -4.11 -17.60
N PRO A 355 -8.26 -4.08 -16.28
CA PRO A 355 -7.06 -3.64 -15.58
C PRO A 355 -5.85 -4.50 -15.94
N LEU A 356 -4.66 -3.88 -15.97
CA LEU A 356 -3.42 -4.62 -16.16
C LEU A 356 -3.26 -5.71 -15.10
N GLU A 357 -2.83 -6.88 -15.53
CA GLU A 357 -2.57 -8.02 -14.65
C GLU A 357 -1.05 -8.29 -14.57
N ALA A 358 -0.66 -8.96 -13.51
CA ALA A 358 0.69 -9.50 -13.44
C ALA A 358 0.87 -10.56 -14.54
N PRO A 359 2.10 -10.78 -15.04
CA PRO A 359 2.34 -11.82 -16.01
C PRO A 359 1.78 -13.13 -15.49
N GLN A 360 0.89 -13.76 -16.24
CA GLN A 360 0.57 -15.14 -15.96
C GLN A 360 1.88 -15.90 -16.12
N LEU A 361 2.40 -16.40 -15.00
CA LEU A 361 3.44 -17.40 -15.09
C LEU A 361 2.83 -18.46 -15.99
N ALA A 362 3.41 -18.66 -17.20
CA ALA A 362 3.05 -19.78 -18.04
C ALA A 362 2.86 -20.95 -17.09
N GLU A 363 1.72 -21.66 -17.14
CA GLU A 363 1.53 -22.84 -16.33
C GLU A 363 2.83 -23.62 -16.47
N ALA A 364 3.76 -23.37 -15.54
CA ALA A 364 4.84 -24.28 -15.34
C ALA A 364 4.07 -25.56 -15.15
N GLU A 365 4.22 -26.51 -16.11
CA GLU A 365 3.84 -27.91 -15.96
C GLU A 365 3.81 -28.12 -14.46
N GLN A 366 2.63 -28.33 -13.85
CA GLN A 366 2.47 -28.26 -12.40
C GLN A 366 3.46 -29.25 -11.79
N VAL A 367 4.70 -28.83 -11.70
CA VAL A 367 5.63 -29.40 -10.75
C VAL A 367 5.02 -28.97 -9.43
N GLU A 368 4.18 -29.87 -8.89
CA GLU A 368 3.61 -29.68 -7.56
C GLU A 368 4.75 -29.20 -6.70
N ALA A 369 4.62 -27.97 -6.19
CA ALA A 369 5.65 -27.40 -5.34
C ALA A 369 5.97 -28.44 -4.26
N PRO A 370 7.23 -28.81 -4.02
CA PRO A 370 7.56 -29.87 -3.10
C PRO A 370 6.84 -29.60 -1.78
N LEU A 371 6.15 -30.60 -1.27
CA LEU A 371 5.48 -30.48 0.01
C LEU A 371 6.52 -30.11 1.08
N TYR A 372 6.19 -29.18 1.94
CA TYR A 372 7.10 -28.70 2.99
C TYR A 372 6.37 -28.63 4.33
N ILE A 373 7.02 -29.13 5.37
CA ILE A 373 6.53 -29.12 6.76
C ILE A 373 7.47 -28.29 7.64
N SER A 374 6.91 -27.39 8.45
CA SER A 374 7.64 -26.62 9.45
C SER A 374 7.04 -26.89 10.83
N LEU A 375 7.89 -27.30 11.78
CA LEU A 375 7.55 -27.42 13.19
C LEU A 375 8.16 -26.24 13.95
N MET A 376 7.32 -25.46 14.59
CA MET A 376 7.69 -24.31 15.39
C MET A 376 7.33 -24.55 16.86
N ASP A 377 8.09 -23.96 17.73
CA ASP A 377 7.87 -23.94 19.15
C ASP A 377 7.21 -22.61 19.54
N ALA A 378 6.31 -22.63 20.49
CA ALA A 378 5.70 -21.40 21.01
C ALA A 378 6.68 -20.56 21.83
N LEU A 379 7.84 -21.12 22.22
CA LEU A 379 8.88 -20.44 22.98
C LEU A 379 10.09 -20.14 22.09
N GLU A 380 10.59 -18.92 22.16
CA GLU A 380 11.77 -18.44 21.42
C GLU A 380 13.07 -19.16 21.80
N PHE A 381 13.10 -19.85 22.95
CA PHE A 381 14.22 -20.66 23.44
C PHE A 381 13.74 -22.04 23.94
N PRO A 382 14.22 -23.14 23.35
CA PRO A 382 13.68 -24.49 23.60
C PRO A 382 14.22 -25.12 24.87
N ALA A 383 14.07 -24.48 26.03
CA ALA A 383 14.38 -25.07 27.32
C ALA A 383 13.12 -25.21 28.16
N TYR A 384 12.50 -26.39 28.08
CA TYR A 384 11.33 -26.72 28.87
C TYR A 384 11.73 -27.14 30.30
N LYS A 385 10.82 -26.86 31.24
CA LYS A 385 10.92 -27.31 32.63
C LYS A 385 9.97 -28.48 32.87
N VAL A 386 10.33 -29.35 33.80
CA VAL A 386 9.40 -30.38 34.31
C VAL A 386 8.08 -29.72 34.73
N GLY A 387 6.96 -30.31 34.34
CA GLY A 387 5.62 -29.81 34.58
C GLY A 387 5.08 -28.81 33.52
N GLN A 388 5.91 -28.36 32.57
CA GLN A 388 5.42 -27.54 31.45
C GLN A 388 4.72 -28.39 30.39
N PRO A 389 3.64 -27.89 29.76
CA PRO A 389 2.99 -28.58 28.66
C PRO A 389 3.78 -28.41 27.35
N LEU A 390 3.80 -29.47 26.54
CA LEU A 390 4.24 -29.45 25.16
C LEU A 390 3.28 -28.57 24.32
N ASP A 391 3.84 -27.72 23.50
CA ASP A 391 3.10 -26.84 22.59
C ASP A 391 3.87 -26.74 21.27
N VAL A 392 3.42 -27.50 20.29
CA VAL A 392 4.03 -27.55 18.95
C VAL A 392 3.07 -26.96 17.93
N GLN A 393 3.58 -26.08 17.10
CA GLN A 393 2.88 -25.50 15.97
C GLN A 393 3.42 -26.12 14.67
N VAL A 394 2.52 -26.66 13.87
CA VAL A 394 2.84 -27.31 12.60
C VAL A 394 2.23 -26.48 11.46
N ARG A 395 3.01 -26.24 10.43
CA ARG A 395 2.57 -25.55 9.23
C ARG A 395 2.99 -26.34 7.99
N LEU A 396 2.05 -26.54 7.08
CA LEU A 396 2.27 -27.09 5.74
C LEU A 396 2.18 -25.94 4.71
N ASN A 397 2.92 -26.05 3.62
CA ASN A 397 2.81 -25.08 2.51
C ASN A 397 1.62 -25.40 1.59
N ASP A 398 1.11 -26.64 1.61
CA ASP A 398 0.03 -27.13 0.76
C ASP A 398 -0.89 -28.06 1.54
N ASP A 399 -2.06 -28.38 0.99
CA ASP A 399 -3.02 -29.31 1.59
C ASP A 399 -2.41 -30.72 1.63
N ALA A 400 -2.41 -31.34 2.80
CA ALA A 400 -1.87 -32.68 2.97
C ALA A 400 -2.45 -33.39 4.20
N ASN A 401 -2.29 -34.72 4.24
CA ASN A 401 -2.55 -35.52 5.43
C ASN A 401 -1.33 -35.47 6.35
N LEU A 402 -1.57 -35.16 7.61
CA LEU A 402 -0.52 -34.99 8.65
C LEU A 402 -0.64 -36.07 9.71
N TYR A 403 0.49 -36.63 10.13
CA TYR A 403 0.59 -37.61 11.19
C TYR A 403 1.75 -37.22 12.12
N CYS A 404 1.48 -36.94 13.40
CA CYS A 404 2.48 -36.54 14.36
C CYS A 404 2.60 -37.55 15.51
N PHE A 405 3.82 -37.87 15.86
CA PHE A 405 4.20 -38.79 16.92
C PHE A 405 5.14 -38.09 17.91
N TYR A 406 4.93 -38.37 19.17
CA TYR A 406 5.73 -37.90 20.28
C TYR A 406 6.48 -39.06 20.92
N GLN A 407 7.77 -38.86 21.14
CA GLN A 407 8.65 -39.78 21.88
C GLN A 407 9.05 -39.13 23.19
N ASP A 408 8.67 -39.79 24.30
CA ASP A 408 8.97 -39.33 25.64
C ASP A 408 10.43 -39.62 26.08
N GLY A 409 10.79 -39.13 27.24
CA GLY A 409 12.12 -39.37 27.84
C GLY A 409 12.42 -40.85 28.15
N ALA A 410 11.40 -41.71 28.27
CA ALA A 410 11.53 -43.14 28.44
C ALA A 410 11.55 -43.92 27.11
N GLN A 411 11.58 -43.20 25.99
CA GLN A 411 11.57 -43.72 24.61
C GLN A 411 10.24 -44.35 24.18
N ASN A 412 9.11 -44.13 24.90
CA ASN A 412 7.81 -44.54 24.44
C ASN A 412 7.32 -43.61 23.32
N ILE A 413 6.70 -44.18 22.30
CA ILE A 413 6.21 -43.43 21.15
C ILE A 413 4.70 -43.44 21.15
N SER A 414 4.07 -42.30 21.10
CA SER A 414 2.62 -42.16 21.06
C SER A 414 2.19 -41.28 19.88
N ARG A 415 1.11 -41.64 19.22
CA ARG A 415 0.50 -40.80 18.21
C ARG A 415 -0.25 -39.64 18.88
N ILE A 416 0.10 -38.41 18.53
CA ILE A 416 -0.51 -37.20 19.07
C ILE A 416 -1.43 -36.48 18.06
N PHE A 417 -1.28 -36.78 16.76
CA PHE A 417 -2.16 -36.29 15.70
C PHE A 417 -2.14 -37.23 14.48
N PRO A 418 -3.28 -37.56 13.82
CA PRO A 418 -4.61 -37.30 14.32
C PRO A 418 -4.91 -38.07 15.62
N ASN A 419 -5.89 -37.57 16.39
CA ASN A 419 -6.28 -38.19 17.66
C ASN A 419 -7.80 -38.09 17.83
N ARG A 420 -8.34 -38.70 18.90
CA ARG A 420 -9.81 -38.76 19.16
C ARG A 420 -10.47 -37.39 19.26
N PHE A 421 -9.72 -36.30 19.56
CA PHE A 421 -10.23 -34.93 19.66
C PHE A 421 -10.05 -34.16 18.33
N GLN A 422 -9.13 -34.61 17.47
CA GLN A 422 -8.84 -34.09 16.13
C GLN A 422 -8.66 -35.29 15.18
N PRO A 423 -9.75 -35.93 14.75
CA PRO A 423 -9.67 -37.21 14.03
C PRO A 423 -9.33 -37.08 12.53
N ASP A 424 -9.52 -35.90 11.95
CA ASP A 424 -9.23 -35.65 10.53
C ASP A 424 -7.73 -35.38 10.33
N PRO A 425 -7.00 -36.22 9.57
CA PRO A 425 -5.61 -36.00 9.27
C PRO A 425 -5.38 -34.87 8.26
N ARG A 426 -6.39 -34.41 7.54
CA ARG A 426 -6.27 -33.39 6.50
C ARG A 426 -6.00 -32.03 7.09
N VAL A 427 -4.87 -31.44 6.70
CA VAL A 427 -4.45 -30.10 7.11
C VAL A 427 -4.33 -29.22 5.87
N ARG A 428 -4.95 -28.06 5.89
CA ARG A 428 -4.88 -27.10 4.80
C ARG A 428 -3.54 -26.39 4.77
N GLY A 429 -3.02 -26.21 3.58
CA GLY A 429 -1.80 -25.44 3.33
C GLY A 429 -1.89 -24.00 3.86
N GLY A 430 -0.80 -23.51 4.40
CA GLY A 430 -0.71 -22.16 4.96
C GLY A 430 -1.34 -21.98 6.34
N MET A 431 -2.17 -22.93 6.82
CA MET A 431 -2.73 -22.85 8.16
C MET A 431 -1.75 -23.31 9.24
N MET A 432 -1.82 -22.68 10.41
CA MET A 432 -1.07 -23.09 11.60
C MET A 432 -1.92 -24.08 12.40
N LEU A 433 -1.45 -25.31 12.52
CA LEU A 433 -2.05 -26.34 13.38
C LEU A 433 -1.28 -26.40 14.70
N ARG A 434 -1.97 -26.27 15.82
CA ARG A 434 -1.38 -26.43 17.15
C ARG A 434 -1.67 -27.83 17.69
N VAL A 435 -0.63 -28.51 18.19
CA VAL A 435 -0.73 -29.88 18.74
C VAL A 435 -0.07 -29.91 20.13
N PRO A 436 -0.84 -30.16 21.20
CA PRO A 436 -2.30 -30.24 21.26
C PRO A 436 -2.98 -28.91 20.95
N ASN A 437 -4.20 -28.92 20.42
CA ASN A 437 -4.94 -27.67 20.26
C ASN A 437 -5.43 -27.13 21.62
N GLU A 438 -5.82 -25.87 21.65
CA GLU A 438 -6.22 -25.17 22.90
C GLU A 438 -7.47 -25.77 23.54
N THR A 439 -8.34 -26.43 22.76
CA THR A 439 -9.59 -27.06 23.23
C THR A 439 -9.44 -28.54 23.50
N ALA A 440 -8.25 -29.13 23.29
CA ALA A 440 -8.02 -30.55 23.53
C ALA A 440 -8.12 -30.86 25.04
N ALA A 441 -8.86 -31.92 25.36
CA ALA A 441 -9.00 -32.37 26.74
C ALA A 441 -7.79 -33.14 27.28
N PHE A 442 -6.64 -33.05 26.60
CA PHE A 442 -5.38 -33.66 27.04
C PHE A 442 -4.23 -32.66 26.95
N ARG A 443 -3.18 -32.93 27.73
CA ARG A 443 -1.93 -32.19 27.70
C ARG A 443 -0.78 -33.20 27.77
N ILE A 444 0.27 -32.95 27.03
CA ILE A 444 1.54 -33.68 27.12
C ILE A 444 2.43 -32.82 28.02
N ILE A 445 2.93 -33.39 29.11
CA ILE A 445 3.71 -32.67 30.13
C ILE A 445 5.09 -33.30 30.19
N PHE A 446 6.13 -32.45 30.21
CA PHE A 446 7.50 -32.88 30.38
C PHE A 446 7.71 -33.38 31.81
N GLU A 447 8.13 -34.63 31.96
CA GLU A 447 8.17 -35.27 33.29
C GLU A 447 9.57 -35.45 33.88
N GLN A 448 10.62 -35.50 33.05
CA GLN A 448 11.96 -35.89 33.51
C GLN A 448 13.03 -34.87 33.11
N THR A 449 13.73 -34.29 34.09
CA THR A 449 14.89 -33.42 33.86
C THR A 449 16.03 -34.16 33.17
N GLY A 450 16.66 -33.52 32.18
CA GLY A 450 17.73 -34.06 31.37
C GLY A 450 17.27 -35.01 30.24
N ALA A 451 15.99 -35.28 30.16
CA ALA A 451 15.42 -36.06 29.07
C ALA A 451 15.47 -35.30 27.73
N ARG A 452 15.67 -36.05 26.66
CA ARG A 452 15.46 -35.59 25.29
C ARG A 452 14.19 -36.22 24.79
N GLU A 453 13.27 -35.37 24.38
CA GLU A 453 11.96 -35.75 23.89
C GLU A 453 11.80 -35.23 22.47
N ASN A 454 11.05 -35.92 21.62
CA ASN A 454 10.94 -35.60 20.21
C ASN A 454 9.49 -35.58 19.75
N VAL A 455 9.17 -34.61 18.88
CA VAL A 455 8.00 -34.67 18.02
C VAL A 455 8.48 -34.83 16.58
N LYS A 456 7.95 -35.88 15.92
CA LYS A 456 8.21 -36.15 14.51
C LYS A 456 6.88 -36.19 13.79
N CYS A 457 6.71 -35.31 12.80
CA CYS A 457 5.51 -35.21 12.00
C CYS A 457 5.80 -35.56 10.55
N PHE A 458 4.86 -36.22 9.92
CA PHE A 458 4.92 -36.72 8.54
C PHE A 458 3.74 -36.13 7.79
N ALA A 459 3.98 -35.58 6.61
CA ALA A 459 2.92 -35.10 5.74
C ALA A 459 3.01 -35.74 4.35
N THR A 460 1.86 -36.11 3.79
CA THR A 460 1.70 -36.71 2.45
C THR A 460 0.42 -36.24 1.80
N ARG A 461 0.45 -36.01 0.48
CA ARG A 461 -0.75 -35.58 -0.27
C ARG A 461 -1.76 -36.73 -0.45
N ALA A 462 -1.27 -37.94 -0.61
CA ALA A 462 -2.15 -39.12 -0.75
C ALA A 462 -2.63 -39.64 0.62
N GLU A 463 -3.75 -40.36 0.61
CA GLU A 463 -4.16 -41.11 1.78
C GLU A 463 -3.20 -42.30 1.98
N VAL A 464 -3.07 -42.72 3.23
CA VAL A 464 -2.25 -43.87 3.60
C VAL A 464 -3.07 -45.12 3.55
N ASP A 465 -2.44 -46.26 3.23
CA ASP A 465 -3.09 -47.54 3.09
C ASP A 465 -3.39 -48.24 4.43
N THR A 466 -3.91 -49.49 4.31
CA THR A 466 -4.34 -50.31 5.44
C THR A 466 -3.23 -50.70 6.42
N GLU A 467 -1.94 -50.78 6.00
CA GLU A 467 -0.84 -51.16 6.90
C GLU A 467 -0.56 -50.08 7.95
N LEU A 468 -0.63 -48.79 7.52
CA LEU A 468 -0.54 -47.68 8.47
C LEU A 468 -1.80 -47.60 9.32
N GLN A 469 -2.99 -47.91 8.75
CA GLN A 469 -4.23 -47.93 9.51
C GLN A 469 -4.15 -48.91 10.70
N ASP A 470 -3.50 -50.09 10.54
CA ASP A 470 -3.29 -51.04 11.63
C ASP A 470 -2.36 -50.44 12.73
N LEU A 471 -1.32 -49.71 12.36
CA LEU A 471 -0.50 -48.96 13.32
C LEU A 471 -1.32 -47.86 14.02
N LEU A 472 -2.14 -47.16 13.25
CA LEU A 472 -3.01 -46.10 13.78
C LEU A 472 -4.15 -46.67 14.66
N ALA A 473 -4.60 -47.92 14.38
CA ALA A 473 -5.62 -48.59 15.16
C ALA A 473 -5.16 -49.03 16.57
N GLN A 474 -3.84 -49.07 16.84
CA GLN A 474 -3.32 -49.37 18.18
C GLN A 474 -3.73 -48.33 19.24
N GLY A 475 -4.27 -47.21 18.81
CA GLY A 475 -4.77 -46.16 19.68
C GLY A 475 -4.01 -44.86 19.52
N ASP A 476 -4.60 -43.81 20.08
CA ASP A 476 -3.98 -42.46 20.16
C ASP A 476 -3.63 -42.12 21.61
N LEU A 477 -2.65 -41.28 21.79
CA LEU A 477 -2.22 -40.78 23.12
C LEU A 477 -1.77 -41.88 24.09
N THR A 478 -1.47 -43.06 23.57
CA THR A 478 -0.96 -44.23 24.32
C THR A 478 0.28 -44.77 23.62
N PRO A 479 1.21 -45.41 24.38
CA PRO A 479 2.39 -45.98 23.76
C PRO A 479 2.04 -47.03 22.69
N LEU A 480 2.65 -46.86 21.52
CA LEU A 480 2.56 -47.76 20.40
C LEU A 480 3.56 -48.92 20.57
N ASN A 481 3.27 -50.06 19.98
CA ASN A 481 4.20 -51.19 19.98
C ASN A 481 5.24 -51.06 18.85
N VAL A 482 6.06 -49.99 18.94
CA VAL A 482 7.14 -49.69 18.00
C VAL A 482 8.38 -49.29 18.77
N SER A 483 9.56 -49.66 18.26
CA SER A 483 10.81 -49.44 18.96
C SER A 483 11.51 -48.11 18.61
N SER A 484 11.14 -47.46 17.51
CA SER A 484 11.75 -46.18 17.11
C SER A 484 10.85 -45.34 16.21
N LEU A 485 11.04 -44.03 16.18
CA LEU A 485 10.39 -43.12 15.24
C LEU A 485 10.77 -43.42 13.77
N ASP A 486 11.92 -44.03 13.55
CA ASP A 486 12.35 -44.40 12.19
C ASP A 486 11.54 -45.60 11.66
N MET A 487 11.11 -46.54 12.54
CA MET A 487 10.15 -47.58 12.14
C MET A 487 8.80 -47.00 11.75
N VAL A 488 8.35 -45.99 12.49
CA VAL A 488 7.11 -45.26 12.14
C VAL A 488 7.27 -44.58 10.78
N GLU A 489 8.41 -43.93 10.53
CA GLU A 489 8.70 -43.30 9.24
C GLU A 489 8.68 -44.31 8.09
N GLN A 490 9.29 -45.49 8.24
CA GLN A 490 9.30 -46.54 7.24
C GLN A 490 7.88 -47.07 6.96
N SER A 491 7.08 -47.27 8.01
CA SER A 491 5.69 -47.69 7.85
C SER A 491 4.89 -46.66 7.07
N ILE A 492 5.06 -45.37 7.33
CA ILE A 492 4.38 -44.31 6.60
C ILE A 492 4.84 -44.24 5.14
N ARG A 493 6.14 -44.34 4.89
CA ARG A 493 6.68 -44.32 3.51
C ARG A 493 6.25 -45.52 2.68
N ASN A 494 6.08 -46.69 3.30
CA ASN A 494 5.63 -47.89 2.65
C ASN A 494 4.09 -47.90 2.38
N SER A 495 3.34 -47.08 3.12
CA SER A 495 1.87 -47.04 3.06
C SER A 495 1.32 -45.95 2.11
N THR A 496 2.15 -45.29 1.35
CA THR A 496 1.72 -44.30 0.37
C THR A 496 2.64 -44.28 -0.84
N SER A 497 2.07 -44.05 -2.02
CA SER A 497 2.84 -43.82 -3.26
C SER A 497 3.28 -42.39 -3.45
N SER A 498 2.82 -41.51 -2.59
CA SER A 498 3.14 -40.08 -2.65
C SER A 498 4.40 -39.74 -1.83
N GLU A 499 4.99 -38.60 -2.17
CA GLU A 499 6.10 -38.07 -1.37
C GLU A 499 5.70 -37.91 0.10
N VAL A 500 6.58 -38.34 1.01
CA VAL A 500 6.43 -38.12 2.46
C VAL A 500 7.49 -37.15 2.92
N VAL A 501 7.05 -35.98 3.38
CA VAL A 501 7.93 -35.00 4.02
C VAL A 501 7.90 -35.12 5.53
N VAL A 502 9.03 -34.86 6.15
CA VAL A 502 9.25 -35.08 7.57
C VAL A 502 9.66 -33.78 8.24
N GLY A 503 9.02 -33.45 9.33
CA GLY A 503 9.45 -32.41 10.25
C GLY A 503 9.75 -33.01 11.62
N THR A 504 10.87 -32.61 12.22
CA THR A 504 11.29 -33.10 13.55
C THR A 504 11.60 -31.93 14.45
N LYS A 505 11.17 -32.01 15.70
CA LYS A 505 11.51 -31.06 16.76
C LYS A 505 11.97 -31.82 18.00
N GLU A 506 13.16 -31.54 18.45
CA GLU A 506 13.75 -32.06 19.70
C GLU A 506 13.58 -31.05 20.83
N PHE A 507 13.28 -31.55 22.03
CA PHE A 507 13.10 -30.79 23.27
C PHE A 507 14.07 -31.27 24.31
N LEU A 508 14.78 -30.37 24.95
CA LEU A 508 15.60 -30.65 26.11
C LEU A 508 14.90 -30.16 27.36
N VAL A 509 14.58 -31.09 28.27
CA VAL A 509 13.93 -30.76 29.55
C VAL A 509 15.00 -30.42 30.59
N ARG A 510 14.93 -29.24 31.19
CA ARG A 510 15.89 -28.72 32.19
C ARG A 510 15.27 -28.62 33.58
#